data_70e20e932232c5cc755338e1eed2f8ed
#
_entry.id   70e20e932232c5cc755338e1eed2f8ed
#
_cell.length_a   1.000
_cell.length_b   1.000
_cell.length_c   1.000
_cell.angle_alpha   90.00
_cell.angle_beta   90.00
_cell.angle_gamma   90.00
#
_symmetry.space_group_name_H-M   'P 1'
#
loop_
_entity.id
_entity.type
_entity.pdbx_description
1 polymer ?
#
loop_
_entity_poly.entity_id
_entity_poly.type
_entity_poly.pdbx_seq_one_letter_code
_entity_poly.pdbx_strand_id
1 'polypeptide(L)'
;DHCSELHEHITAMNNILGLLMPSGQEAEYRFPMGELPAEVMEHCQRLAKLSDMLRGLAELFLNDLSEKTGAHDIVRLHRILLQMNRALGMFESQSKLWRLASLAQASGAPVSKWATRELRDGQPHVWFHCVGIRVSDQLEKLLWRSVPHIVVTSATLRSLNSFSRLQEMSGLKEKAGDRFVALDSPFNHVAQGKILIPKMRYEPLMENEEQHIAEMAAFFRQQVEREAHRGMLVLFASNRAMQRFLEHVMDLRLMLLVQGDQPRYRLVELHRKRVESGERSVLVGLQSFAEGLDLKGELLSQVHIHKIAFPPIDSPVVITEGEWLKSLKRYPFEVQSLPSASFNLIQQVGRLIRSHDCWGEVIIYDRRLLSKSYGQRLLNALPVFPIEQPDAPEGIVKVKTNTVRRRRR
;
A
#
# COMPACT_ATOMS: atom_id res chain seq x y z
N ASP A 1 35.65 -14.30 -17.48
CA ASP A 1 35.43 -12.99 -16.84
C ASP A 1 34.04 -12.94 -16.16
N HIS A 2 34.00 -12.66 -14.85
CA HIS A 2 32.79 -12.72 -14.05
C HIS A 2 31.69 -11.77 -14.54
N CYS A 3 32.01 -10.63 -15.12
CA CYS A 3 31.03 -9.71 -15.67
C CYS A 3 30.36 -10.29 -16.92
N SER A 4 31.11 -10.95 -17.78
CA SER A 4 30.57 -11.62 -18.97
C SER A 4 29.67 -12.77 -18.59
N GLU A 5 30.11 -13.58 -17.64
CA GLU A 5 29.30 -14.70 -17.10
C GLU A 5 28.01 -14.21 -16.43
N LEU A 6 28.06 -13.11 -15.65
CA LEU A 6 26.87 -12.48 -15.06
C LEU A 6 25.89 -12.06 -16.17
N HIS A 7 26.40 -11.44 -17.24
CA HIS A 7 25.58 -10.99 -18.38
C HIS A 7 24.94 -12.17 -19.11
N GLU A 8 25.66 -13.26 -19.34
CA GLU A 8 25.14 -14.48 -19.96
C GLU A 8 23.98 -15.08 -19.15
N HIS A 9 24.15 -15.21 -17.83
CA HIS A 9 23.08 -15.73 -16.96
C HIS A 9 21.88 -14.81 -16.89
N ILE A 10 22.04 -13.48 -16.87
CA ILE A 10 20.94 -12.51 -16.93
C ILE A 10 20.19 -12.63 -18.27
N THR A 11 20.93 -12.77 -19.37
CA THR A 11 20.34 -12.93 -20.71
C THR A 11 19.56 -14.22 -20.83
N ALA A 12 20.09 -15.33 -20.33
CA ALA A 12 19.40 -16.61 -20.28
C ALA A 12 18.10 -16.51 -19.44
N MET A 13 18.18 -15.89 -18.26
CA MET A 13 16.99 -15.63 -17.42
C MET A 13 15.94 -14.81 -18.15
N ASN A 14 16.33 -13.72 -18.82
CA ASN A 14 15.38 -12.90 -19.59
C ASN A 14 14.66 -13.70 -20.68
N ASN A 15 15.38 -14.59 -21.36
CA ASN A 15 14.80 -15.46 -22.40
C ASN A 15 13.80 -16.45 -21.78
N ILE A 16 14.20 -17.15 -20.72
CA ILE A 16 13.32 -18.13 -20.02
C ILE A 16 12.06 -17.43 -19.51
N LEU A 17 12.23 -16.33 -18.76
CA LEU A 17 11.10 -15.59 -18.20
C LEU A 17 10.22 -14.97 -19.29
N GLY A 18 10.85 -14.54 -20.39
CA GLY A 18 10.13 -14.02 -21.56
C GLY A 18 9.21 -15.04 -22.20
N LEU A 19 9.60 -16.34 -22.22
CA LEU A 19 8.80 -17.43 -22.77
C LEU A 19 7.59 -17.80 -21.88
N LEU A 20 7.65 -17.51 -20.58
CA LEU A 20 6.55 -17.77 -19.64
C LEU A 20 5.38 -16.78 -19.78
N MET A 21 5.57 -15.69 -20.51
CA MET A 21 4.60 -14.61 -20.66
C MET A 21 4.12 -14.48 -22.12
N PRO A 22 2.85 -14.08 -22.36
CA PRO A 22 2.34 -13.85 -23.72
C PRO A 22 3.21 -12.85 -24.49
N SER A 23 3.47 -13.09 -25.76
CA SER A 23 4.33 -12.23 -26.60
C SER A 23 3.68 -10.87 -26.88
N GLY A 24 4.51 -9.83 -27.01
CA GLY A 24 4.13 -8.55 -27.60
C GLY A 24 3.26 -7.62 -26.75
N GLN A 25 3.03 -7.93 -25.48
CA GLN A 25 2.23 -7.10 -24.56
C GLN A 25 2.84 -7.05 -23.16
N GLU A 26 2.38 -6.10 -22.35
CA GLU A 26 2.64 -6.09 -20.92
C GLU A 26 2.03 -7.34 -20.29
N ALA A 27 2.77 -8.00 -19.42
CA ALA A 27 2.37 -9.27 -18.83
C ALA A 27 3.04 -9.49 -17.48
N GLU A 28 2.42 -10.30 -16.65
CA GLU A 28 2.95 -10.80 -15.38
C GLU A 28 2.86 -12.33 -15.34
N TYR A 29 3.90 -12.96 -14.83
CA TYR A 29 3.92 -14.39 -14.54
C TYR A 29 4.36 -14.62 -13.09
N ARG A 30 3.51 -15.21 -12.29
CA ARG A 30 3.78 -15.53 -10.89
C ARG A 30 4.17 -17.01 -10.73
N PHE A 31 5.17 -17.26 -9.92
CA PHE A 31 5.55 -18.62 -9.53
C PHE A 31 4.70 -19.07 -8.33
N PRO A 32 3.81 -20.08 -8.47
CA PRO A 32 2.97 -20.59 -7.39
C PRO A 32 3.82 -20.97 -6.16
N MET A 33 3.40 -20.58 -4.96
CA MET A 33 4.18 -20.76 -3.72
C MET A 33 5.62 -20.22 -3.79
N GLY A 34 5.98 -19.46 -4.82
CA GLY A 34 7.36 -19.01 -5.07
C GLY A 34 8.31 -20.11 -5.52
N GLU A 35 7.82 -21.26 -5.96
CA GLU A 35 8.61 -22.40 -6.46
C GLU A 35 9.11 -22.10 -7.88
N LEU A 36 10.43 -22.08 -8.04
CA LEU A 36 11.05 -21.87 -9.34
C LEU A 36 11.31 -23.21 -10.05
N PRO A 37 11.16 -23.27 -11.39
CA PRO A 37 11.69 -24.37 -12.18
C PRO A 37 13.20 -24.56 -11.92
N ALA A 38 13.68 -25.80 -12.02
CA ALA A 38 15.06 -26.16 -11.70
C ALA A 38 16.09 -25.28 -12.47
N GLU A 39 15.84 -25.07 -13.76
CA GLU A 39 16.69 -24.21 -14.63
C GLU A 39 16.75 -22.78 -14.13
N VAL A 40 15.63 -22.17 -13.77
CA VAL A 40 15.56 -20.80 -13.21
C VAL A 40 16.27 -20.74 -11.86
N MET A 41 16.11 -21.75 -11.03
CA MET A 41 16.78 -21.87 -9.72
C MET A 41 18.29 -21.92 -9.87
N GLU A 42 18.81 -22.69 -10.82
CA GLU A 42 20.22 -22.79 -11.12
C GLU A 42 20.83 -21.42 -11.51
N HIS A 43 20.15 -20.70 -12.42
CA HIS A 43 20.54 -19.34 -12.77
C HIS A 43 20.53 -18.39 -11.55
N CYS A 44 19.50 -18.44 -10.71
CA CYS A 44 19.45 -17.63 -9.48
C CYS A 44 20.63 -17.91 -8.55
N GLN A 45 20.99 -19.19 -8.35
CA GLN A 45 22.12 -19.58 -7.52
C GLN A 45 23.45 -19.10 -8.08
N ARG A 46 23.63 -19.17 -9.42
CA ARG A 46 24.86 -18.71 -10.07
C ARG A 46 24.96 -17.18 -10.02
N LEU A 47 23.87 -16.46 -10.31
CA LEU A 47 23.79 -15.01 -10.20
C LEU A 47 24.07 -14.51 -8.79
N ALA A 48 23.62 -15.23 -7.75
CA ALA A 48 23.94 -14.91 -6.36
C ALA A 48 25.46 -14.98 -6.09
N LYS A 49 26.11 -16.07 -6.51
CA LYS A 49 27.56 -16.25 -6.36
C LYS A 49 28.35 -15.18 -7.11
N LEU A 50 28.01 -14.92 -8.38
CA LEU A 50 28.69 -13.94 -9.21
C LEU A 50 28.53 -12.52 -8.66
N SER A 51 27.32 -12.15 -8.21
CA SER A 51 27.07 -10.84 -7.59
C SER A 51 27.87 -10.66 -6.30
N ASP A 52 28.00 -11.71 -5.47
CA ASP A 52 28.84 -11.68 -4.28
C ASP A 52 30.32 -11.51 -4.59
N MET A 53 30.83 -12.24 -5.58
CA MET A 53 32.21 -12.12 -6.01
C MET A 53 32.52 -10.73 -6.53
N LEU A 54 31.65 -10.16 -7.39
CA LEU A 54 31.82 -8.83 -7.93
C LEU A 54 31.72 -7.75 -6.83
N ARG A 55 30.81 -7.92 -5.87
CA ARG A 55 30.73 -7.07 -4.67
C ARG A 55 32.04 -7.08 -3.89
N GLY A 56 32.57 -8.26 -3.58
CA GLY A 56 33.84 -8.41 -2.85
C GLY A 56 35.02 -7.78 -3.60
N LEU A 57 35.10 -7.95 -4.93
CA LEU A 57 36.12 -7.31 -5.75
C LEU A 57 36.00 -5.79 -5.75
N ALA A 58 34.76 -5.25 -5.82
CA ALA A 58 34.51 -3.82 -5.74
C ALA A 58 34.89 -3.22 -4.39
N GLU A 59 34.61 -3.93 -3.29
CA GLU A 59 35.04 -3.54 -1.93
C GLU A 59 36.56 -3.51 -1.80
N LEU A 60 37.26 -4.56 -2.26
CA LEU A 60 38.72 -4.63 -2.24
C LEU A 60 39.35 -3.49 -3.05
N PHE A 61 38.81 -3.22 -4.23
CA PHE A 61 39.29 -2.13 -5.09
C PHE A 61 39.08 -0.76 -4.41
N LEU A 62 37.94 -0.52 -3.79
CA LEU A 62 37.66 0.74 -3.07
C LEU A 62 38.62 0.93 -1.90
N ASN A 63 38.91 -0.12 -1.13
CA ASN A 63 39.82 -0.09 0.00
C ASN A 63 41.27 0.22 -0.49
N ASP A 64 41.74 -0.49 -1.51
CA ASP A 64 43.06 -0.26 -2.09
C ASP A 64 43.20 1.19 -2.65
N LEU A 65 42.15 1.69 -3.28
CA LEU A 65 42.12 3.05 -3.81
C LEU A 65 42.18 4.10 -2.69
N SER A 66 41.51 3.86 -1.57
CA SER A 66 41.52 4.77 -0.40
C SER A 66 42.88 4.84 0.30
N GLU A 67 43.63 3.73 0.32
CA GLU A 67 44.93 3.65 0.96
C GLU A 67 46.06 4.29 0.12
N LYS A 68 45.97 4.21 -1.21
CA LYS A 68 47.06 4.61 -2.15
C LYS A 68 46.99 6.06 -2.62
N THR A 69 45.99 6.83 -2.20
CA THR A 69 45.78 8.16 -2.80
C THR A 69 46.56 9.27 -2.13
N GLY A 70 47.57 9.74 -2.82
CA GLY A 70 48.24 11.02 -2.60
C GLY A 70 47.44 12.21 -3.16
N ALA A 71 47.71 13.42 -2.63
CA ALA A 71 46.91 14.64 -2.80
C ALA A 71 46.78 15.25 -4.23
N HIS A 72 47.25 14.59 -5.28
CA HIS A 72 47.42 15.25 -6.58
C HIS A 72 46.34 15.05 -7.66
N ASP A 73 45.30 14.22 -7.43
CA ASP A 73 44.24 14.00 -8.46
C ASP A 73 42.84 13.81 -7.87
N ILE A 74 42.46 14.71 -6.99
CA ILE A 74 41.22 14.63 -6.19
C ILE A 74 39.97 14.55 -7.06
N VAL A 75 39.88 15.28 -8.18
CA VAL A 75 38.66 15.32 -9.02
C VAL A 75 38.44 14.00 -9.78
N ARG A 76 39.51 13.45 -10.36
CA ARG A 76 39.45 12.18 -11.07
C ARG A 76 39.15 11.03 -10.12
N LEU A 77 39.78 11.04 -8.97
CA LEU A 77 39.53 10.07 -7.90
C LEU A 77 38.10 10.12 -7.43
N HIS A 78 37.54 11.31 -7.15
CA HIS A 78 36.17 11.48 -6.71
C HIS A 78 35.17 10.88 -7.72
N ARG A 79 35.39 11.06 -9.02
CA ARG A 79 34.54 10.45 -10.07
C ARG A 79 34.62 8.93 -10.06
N ILE A 80 35.80 8.35 -9.92
CA ILE A 80 35.99 6.89 -9.83
C ILE A 80 35.30 6.34 -8.60
N LEU A 81 35.48 6.97 -7.44
CA LEU A 81 34.84 6.57 -6.18
C LEU A 81 33.31 6.59 -6.30
N LEU A 82 32.73 7.64 -6.93
CA LEU A 82 31.30 7.71 -7.15
C LEU A 82 30.78 6.57 -8.05
N GLN A 83 31.49 6.27 -9.12
CA GLN A 83 31.12 5.17 -10.04
C GLN A 83 31.23 3.81 -9.36
N MET A 84 32.32 3.58 -8.61
CA MET A 84 32.53 2.32 -7.89
C MET A 84 31.56 2.13 -6.74
N ASN A 85 31.22 3.17 -5.99
CA ASN A 85 30.18 3.09 -4.94
C ASN A 85 28.80 2.79 -5.54
N ARG A 86 28.47 3.34 -6.72
CA ARG A 86 27.24 2.97 -7.44
C ARG A 86 27.24 1.50 -7.86
N ALA A 87 28.35 1.03 -8.41
CA ALA A 87 28.51 -0.37 -8.81
C ALA A 87 28.41 -1.30 -7.59
N LEU A 88 29.08 -0.95 -6.49
CA LEU A 88 28.99 -1.70 -5.23
C LEU A 88 27.54 -1.80 -4.73
N GLY A 89 26.81 -0.69 -4.66
CA GLY A 89 25.39 -0.68 -4.25
C GLY A 89 24.50 -1.52 -5.19
N MET A 90 24.82 -1.54 -6.49
CA MET A 90 24.12 -2.39 -7.46
C MET A 90 24.40 -3.88 -7.20
N PHE A 91 25.67 -4.26 -7.02
CA PHE A 91 26.03 -5.65 -6.72
C PHE A 91 25.51 -6.13 -5.38
N GLU A 92 25.47 -5.27 -4.35
CA GLU A 92 24.81 -5.58 -3.08
C GLU A 92 23.32 -5.87 -3.25
N SER A 93 22.63 -5.04 -4.02
CA SER A 93 21.19 -5.20 -4.28
C SER A 93 20.91 -6.49 -5.06
N GLN A 94 21.72 -6.78 -6.08
CA GLN A 94 21.60 -8.00 -6.85
C GLN A 94 21.94 -9.25 -6.01
N SER A 95 23.00 -9.20 -5.22
CA SER A 95 23.36 -10.30 -4.31
C SER A 95 22.20 -10.62 -3.36
N LYS A 96 21.60 -9.59 -2.74
CA LYS A 96 20.42 -9.77 -1.85
C LYS A 96 19.23 -10.37 -2.59
N LEU A 97 18.93 -9.88 -3.80
CA LEU A 97 17.83 -10.39 -4.63
C LEU A 97 18.04 -11.88 -4.98
N TRP A 98 19.19 -12.22 -5.57
CA TRP A 98 19.44 -13.57 -6.05
C TRP A 98 19.62 -14.59 -4.93
N ARG A 99 20.19 -14.19 -3.80
CA ARG A 99 20.20 -15.01 -2.58
C ARG A 99 18.80 -15.31 -2.09
N LEU A 100 17.92 -14.29 -2.02
CA LEU A 100 16.54 -14.47 -1.62
C LEU A 100 15.78 -15.36 -2.62
N ALA A 101 16.01 -15.16 -3.92
CA ALA A 101 15.41 -15.95 -4.98
C ALA A 101 15.83 -17.43 -4.94
N SER A 102 17.08 -17.71 -4.58
CA SER A 102 17.66 -19.06 -4.51
C SER A 102 17.36 -19.80 -3.22
N LEU A 103 16.65 -19.20 -2.25
CA LEU A 103 16.24 -19.91 -1.04
C LEU A 103 15.30 -21.06 -1.42
N ALA A 104 15.73 -22.29 -1.12
CA ALA A 104 14.88 -23.45 -1.22
C ALA A 104 13.84 -23.42 -0.09
N GLN A 105 12.62 -23.76 -0.42
CA GLN A 105 11.50 -23.75 0.52
C GLN A 105 11.52 -25.05 1.37
N ALA A 106 12.39 -25.11 2.37
CA ALA A 106 12.52 -26.33 3.19
C ALA A 106 11.50 -26.40 4.34
N SER A 107 11.26 -25.31 5.06
CA SER A 107 10.24 -25.23 6.12
C SER A 107 10.05 -23.77 6.52
N GLY A 108 8.90 -23.21 6.30
CA GLY A 108 8.61 -21.82 6.69
C GLY A 108 7.72 -21.09 5.68
N ALA A 109 7.64 -19.79 5.85
CA ALA A 109 6.90 -18.95 4.92
C ALA A 109 7.65 -18.82 3.58
N PRO A 110 6.98 -18.99 2.43
CA PRO A 110 7.61 -18.89 1.13
C PRO A 110 8.08 -17.47 0.81
N VAL A 111 8.91 -17.37 -0.21
CA VAL A 111 9.29 -16.12 -0.83
C VAL A 111 8.42 -15.96 -2.08
N SER A 112 7.64 -14.88 -2.17
CA SER A 112 6.87 -14.58 -3.38
C SER A 112 7.83 -14.22 -4.50
N LYS A 113 7.66 -14.84 -5.66
CA LYS A 113 8.51 -14.64 -6.85
C LYS A 113 7.62 -14.49 -8.08
N TRP A 114 7.92 -13.49 -8.90
CA TRP A 114 7.19 -13.25 -10.15
C TRP A 114 8.07 -12.51 -11.15
N ALA A 115 7.67 -12.53 -12.41
CA ALA A 115 8.27 -11.76 -13.47
C ALA A 115 7.23 -10.83 -14.10
N THR A 116 7.65 -9.63 -14.49
CA THR A 116 6.82 -8.70 -15.26
C THR A 116 7.52 -8.34 -16.57
N ARG A 117 6.73 -8.14 -17.61
CA ARG A 117 7.18 -7.54 -18.86
C ARG A 117 6.51 -6.20 -19.05
N GLU A 118 7.32 -5.15 -19.19
CA GLU A 118 6.90 -3.80 -19.54
C GLU A 118 7.38 -3.47 -20.95
N LEU A 119 6.62 -2.67 -21.67
CA LEU A 119 7.03 -2.11 -22.96
C LEU A 119 7.54 -0.69 -22.74
N ARG A 120 8.83 -0.45 -22.97
CA ARG A 120 9.43 0.89 -22.93
C ARG A 120 9.94 1.23 -24.32
N ASP A 121 9.44 2.29 -24.89
CA ASP A 121 9.77 2.71 -26.29
C ASP A 121 9.55 1.58 -27.31
N GLY A 122 8.54 0.73 -27.09
CA GLY A 122 8.22 -0.43 -27.92
C GLY A 122 9.14 -1.64 -27.72
N GLN A 123 10.12 -1.57 -26.81
CA GLN A 123 11.01 -2.68 -26.49
C GLN A 123 10.56 -3.39 -25.21
N PRO A 124 10.58 -4.73 -25.19
CA PRO A 124 10.22 -5.50 -24.01
C PRO A 124 11.34 -5.48 -22.97
N HIS A 125 11.01 -5.08 -21.75
CA HIS A 125 11.86 -5.18 -20.57
C HIS A 125 11.26 -6.19 -19.60
N VAL A 126 12.05 -7.17 -19.21
CA VAL A 126 11.64 -8.21 -18.24
C VAL A 126 12.25 -7.88 -16.89
N TRP A 127 11.41 -7.90 -15.86
CA TRP A 127 11.82 -7.70 -14.48
C TRP A 127 11.53 -8.95 -13.68
N PHE A 128 12.48 -9.37 -12.86
CA PHE A 128 12.31 -10.43 -11.89
C PHE A 128 12.17 -9.84 -10.49
N HIS A 129 11.13 -10.25 -9.79
CA HIS A 129 10.77 -9.75 -8.48
C HIS A 129 10.81 -10.87 -7.45
N CYS A 130 11.26 -10.53 -6.23
CA CYS A 130 11.38 -11.47 -5.14
C CYS A 130 11.15 -10.76 -3.80
N VAL A 131 10.16 -11.21 -3.03
CA VAL A 131 9.78 -10.61 -1.75
C VAL A 131 9.44 -11.68 -0.74
N GLY A 132 10.07 -11.65 0.43
CA GLY A 132 9.66 -12.49 1.56
C GLY A 132 8.26 -12.10 2.04
N ILE A 133 7.35 -13.06 2.17
CA ILE A 133 6.00 -12.80 2.68
C ILE A 133 5.96 -12.60 4.19
N ARG A 134 7.00 -12.98 4.90
CA ARG A 134 7.19 -12.76 6.33
C ARG A 134 8.53 -12.11 6.61
N VAL A 135 8.50 -11.11 7.48
CA VAL A 135 9.71 -10.39 7.91
C VAL A 135 10.22 -10.85 9.27
N SER A 136 9.51 -11.76 9.95
CA SER A 136 9.84 -12.23 11.30
C SER A 136 11.28 -12.74 11.43
N ASP A 137 11.75 -13.54 10.46
CA ASP A 137 13.11 -14.11 10.51
C ASP A 137 14.20 -13.05 10.31
N GLN A 138 13.90 -12.03 9.49
CA GLN A 138 14.81 -10.90 9.31
C GLN A 138 14.82 -10.00 10.55
N LEU A 139 13.65 -9.70 11.12
CA LEU A 139 13.54 -8.94 12.35
C LEU A 139 14.25 -9.64 13.51
N GLU A 140 14.11 -10.97 13.62
CA GLU A 140 14.80 -11.77 14.62
C GLU A 140 16.31 -11.59 14.51
N LYS A 141 16.89 -11.71 13.31
CA LYS A 141 18.34 -11.62 13.08
C LYS A 141 18.87 -10.21 13.21
N LEU A 142 18.17 -9.23 12.66
CA LEU A 142 18.68 -7.87 12.49
C LEU A 142 18.31 -6.93 13.63
N LEU A 143 17.24 -7.24 14.37
CA LEU A 143 16.70 -6.32 15.37
C LEU A 143 16.54 -7.00 16.74
N TRP A 144 15.71 -8.04 16.86
CA TRP A 144 15.35 -8.60 18.15
C TRP A 144 16.53 -9.17 18.92
N ARG A 145 17.50 -9.82 18.23
CA ARG A 145 18.74 -10.34 18.86
C ARG A 145 19.82 -9.30 19.06
N SER A 146 19.77 -8.20 18.29
CA SER A 146 20.85 -7.21 18.28
C SER A 146 20.66 -6.11 19.34
N VAL A 147 19.42 -5.92 19.82
CA VAL A 147 19.07 -4.86 20.76
C VAL A 147 18.42 -5.47 22.01
N PRO A 148 18.99 -5.25 23.20
CA PRO A 148 18.52 -5.92 24.44
C PRO A 148 17.13 -5.47 24.89
N HIS A 149 16.72 -4.23 24.60
CA HIS A 149 15.42 -3.68 24.99
C HIS A 149 14.82 -2.88 23.84
N ILE A 150 13.61 -3.25 23.42
CA ILE A 150 12.90 -2.62 22.32
C ILE A 150 11.48 -2.29 22.75
N VAL A 151 11.05 -1.08 22.47
CA VAL A 151 9.67 -0.64 22.61
C VAL A 151 9.13 -0.26 21.23
N VAL A 152 8.08 -0.94 20.79
CA VAL A 152 7.36 -0.63 19.55
C VAL A 152 6.04 0.03 19.92
N THR A 153 5.81 1.22 19.42
CA THR A 153 4.59 1.98 19.72
C THR A 153 3.94 2.52 18.44
N SER A 154 2.64 2.42 18.37
CA SER A 154 1.82 3.04 17.30
C SER A 154 0.35 3.07 17.76
N ALA A 155 -0.42 3.96 17.19
CA ALA A 155 -1.87 3.98 17.38
C ALA A 155 -2.60 2.77 16.76
N THR A 156 -1.93 2.02 15.87
CA THR A 156 -2.55 0.95 15.05
C THR A 156 -1.71 -0.32 15.03
N LEU A 157 -1.27 -0.83 16.20
CA LEU A 157 -0.60 -2.14 16.30
C LEU A 157 -1.59 -3.31 16.38
N ARG A 158 -2.87 -3.02 16.70
CA ARG A 158 -3.93 -4.01 16.80
C ARG A 158 -4.82 -3.99 15.56
N SER A 159 -5.27 -5.16 15.15
CA SER A 159 -6.34 -5.34 14.18
C SER A 159 -7.43 -6.24 14.77
N LEU A 160 -8.70 -5.94 14.54
CA LEU A 160 -9.82 -6.69 15.11
C LEU A 160 -9.68 -6.87 16.63
N ASN A 161 -9.20 -5.84 17.33
CA ASN A 161 -8.90 -5.84 18.78
C ASN A 161 -7.84 -6.85 19.23
N SER A 162 -7.00 -7.38 18.33
CA SER A 162 -5.99 -8.38 18.62
C SER A 162 -4.61 -7.98 18.08
N PHE A 163 -3.55 -8.40 18.75
CA PHE A 163 -2.16 -8.31 18.29
C PHE A 163 -1.75 -9.49 17.39
N SER A 164 -2.63 -10.47 17.13
CA SER A 164 -2.29 -11.71 16.43
C SER A 164 -1.60 -11.48 15.09
N ARG A 165 -2.05 -10.50 14.30
CA ARG A 165 -1.40 -10.19 13.02
C ARG A 165 0.00 -9.60 13.21
N LEU A 166 0.18 -8.71 14.18
CA LEU A 166 1.47 -8.15 14.54
C LEU A 166 2.43 -9.26 14.99
N GLN A 167 2.00 -10.13 15.89
CA GLN A 167 2.78 -11.27 16.37
C GLN A 167 3.22 -12.17 15.22
N GLU A 168 2.30 -12.47 14.31
CA GLU A 168 2.58 -13.32 13.14
C GLU A 168 3.62 -12.70 12.21
N MET A 169 3.51 -11.40 11.93
CA MET A 169 4.42 -10.70 11.02
C MET A 169 5.78 -10.40 11.65
N SER A 170 5.82 -10.05 12.93
CA SER A 170 7.04 -9.65 13.64
C SER A 170 7.81 -10.82 14.26
N GLY A 171 7.14 -11.95 14.52
CA GLY A 171 7.71 -13.09 15.26
C GLY A 171 7.67 -12.93 16.78
N LEU A 172 7.23 -11.81 17.32
CA LEU A 172 7.10 -11.58 18.76
C LEU A 172 6.04 -12.49 19.38
N LYS A 173 6.27 -12.96 20.61
CA LYS A 173 5.37 -13.93 21.30
C LYS A 173 5.34 -13.68 22.79
N GLU A 174 4.14 -13.60 23.37
CA GLU A 174 3.96 -13.48 24.82
C GLU A 174 4.66 -14.61 25.59
N LYS A 175 4.61 -15.84 25.06
CA LYS A 175 5.28 -17.00 25.66
C LYS A 175 6.81 -16.87 25.67
N ALA A 176 7.39 -15.98 24.86
CA ALA A 176 8.82 -15.68 24.85
C ALA A 176 9.18 -14.50 25.77
N GLY A 177 8.20 -13.93 26.49
CA GLY A 177 8.40 -12.81 27.41
C GLY A 177 8.07 -11.44 26.82
N ASP A 178 7.63 -11.37 25.57
CA ASP A 178 7.22 -10.12 24.94
C ASP A 178 5.89 -9.62 25.55
N ARG A 179 5.80 -8.32 25.78
CA ARG A 179 4.60 -7.69 26.36
C ARG A 179 3.82 -6.95 25.29
N PHE A 180 2.52 -7.19 25.22
CA PHE A 180 1.58 -6.53 24.35
C PHE A 180 0.59 -5.70 25.18
N VAL A 181 0.66 -4.38 25.04
CA VAL A 181 -0.13 -3.46 25.85
C VAL A 181 -1.02 -2.63 24.94
N ALA A 182 -2.33 -2.62 25.24
CA ALA A 182 -3.28 -1.72 24.61
C ALA A 182 -3.73 -0.68 25.65
N LEU A 183 -3.56 0.58 25.31
CA LEU A 183 -4.02 1.71 26.11
C LEU A 183 -5.31 2.26 25.51
N ASP A 184 -6.23 2.69 26.37
CA ASP A 184 -7.44 3.35 25.95
C ASP A 184 -7.13 4.72 25.34
N SER A 185 -7.97 5.16 24.41
CA SER A 185 -7.85 6.48 23.83
C SER A 185 -8.11 7.56 24.89
N PRO A 186 -7.31 8.62 24.96
CA PRO A 186 -7.59 9.75 25.85
C PRO A 186 -8.78 10.60 25.39
N PHE A 187 -9.33 10.34 24.20
CA PHE A 187 -10.41 11.13 23.61
C PHE A 187 -11.79 10.53 23.90
N ASN A 188 -12.77 11.40 24.15
CA ASN A 188 -14.16 10.99 24.30
C ASN A 188 -14.86 10.92 22.93
N HIS A 189 -14.64 9.83 22.19
CA HIS A 189 -15.17 9.64 20.86
C HIS A 189 -16.70 9.71 20.79
N VAL A 190 -17.41 9.32 21.86
CA VAL A 190 -18.88 9.38 21.95
C VAL A 190 -19.38 10.82 21.93
N ALA A 191 -18.66 11.73 22.60
CA ALA A 191 -19.03 13.15 22.65
C ALA A 191 -18.48 13.95 21.46
N GLN A 192 -17.34 13.52 20.90
CA GLN A 192 -16.63 14.27 19.87
C GLN A 192 -17.07 13.92 18.45
N GLY A 193 -17.72 12.80 18.23
CA GLY A 193 -18.10 12.46 16.87
C GLY A 193 -19.03 11.29 16.73
N LYS A 194 -19.34 10.94 15.48
CA LYS A 194 -20.16 9.78 15.11
C LYS A 194 -19.74 9.20 13.77
N ILE A 195 -20.15 7.96 13.54
CA ILE A 195 -19.99 7.27 12.26
C ILE A 195 -21.35 7.22 11.57
N LEU A 196 -21.41 7.68 10.33
CA LEU A 196 -22.56 7.53 9.46
C LEU A 196 -22.29 6.41 8.47
N ILE A 197 -23.18 5.42 8.39
CA ILE A 197 -23.13 4.37 7.37
C ILE A 197 -24.42 4.48 6.57
N PRO A 198 -24.42 5.24 5.45
CA PRO A 198 -25.61 5.42 4.65
C PRO A 198 -26.13 4.07 4.14
N LYS A 199 -27.45 3.92 4.10
CA LYS A 199 -28.13 2.73 3.56
C LYS A 199 -28.02 2.70 2.03
N MET A 200 -26.77 2.48 1.54
CA MET A 200 -26.49 2.36 0.12
C MET A 200 -27.26 1.18 -0.49
N ARG A 201 -27.81 1.34 -1.68
CA ARG A 201 -28.49 0.27 -2.43
C ARG A 201 -27.49 -0.72 -3.02
N TYR A 202 -26.34 -0.19 -3.48
CA TYR A 202 -25.30 -0.97 -4.16
C TYR A 202 -24.08 -1.20 -3.26
N GLU A 203 -23.59 -2.44 -3.23
CA GLU A 203 -22.28 -2.73 -2.64
C GLU A 203 -21.16 -2.21 -3.56
N PRO A 204 -20.01 -1.78 -3.03
CA PRO A 204 -18.89 -1.24 -3.83
C PRO A 204 -18.10 -2.37 -4.52
N LEU A 205 -18.79 -3.20 -5.30
CA LEU A 205 -18.25 -4.25 -6.12
C LEU A 205 -17.98 -3.73 -7.54
N MET A 206 -17.12 -4.43 -8.29
CA MET A 206 -16.74 -4.00 -9.64
C MET A 206 -17.94 -3.87 -10.58
N GLU A 207 -18.90 -4.78 -10.48
CA GLU A 207 -20.14 -4.82 -11.25
C GLU A 207 -21.10 -3.65 -10.95
N ASN A 208 -21.07 -3.11 -9.74
CA ASN A 208 -21.94 -2.04 -9.27
C ASN A 208 -21.19 -0.72 -9.02
N GLU A 209 -19.93 -0.62 -9.44
CA GLU A 209 -19.06 0.51 -9.07
C GLU A 209 -19.66 1.87 -9.48
N GLU A 210 -20.24 1.95 -10.67
CA GLU A 210 -20.83 3.18 -11.19
C GLU A 210 -22.06 3.61 -10.38
N GLN A 211 -22.97 2.69 -10.11
CA GLN A 211 -24.17 2.94 -9.32
C GLN A 211 -23.82 3.33 -7.89
N HIS A 212 -22.87 2.61 -7.28
CA HIS A 212 -22.39 2.90 -5.94
C HIS A 212 -21.77 4.30 -5.85
N ILE A 213 -20.93 4.68 -6.83
CA ILE A 213 -20.29 5.99 -6.85
C ILE A 213 -21.32 7.10 -7.08
N ALA A 214 -22.33 6.86 -7.92
CA ALA A 214 -23.42 7.82 -8.14
C ALA A 214 -24.21 8.07 -6.85
N GLU A 215 -24.53 7.03 -6.08
CA GLU A 215 -25.18 7.16 -4.75
C GLU A 215 -24.26 7.89 -3.76
N MET A 216 -22.98 7.53 -3.70
CA MET A 216 -21.98 8.23 -2.89
C MET A 216 -21.93 9.72 -3.20
N ALA A 217 -21.88 10.09 -4.49
CA ALA A 217 -21.84 11.46 -4.93
C ALA A 217 -23.11 12.24 -4.56
N ALA A 218 -24.30 11.60 -4.66
CA ALA A 218 -25.55 12.20 -4.26
C ALA A 218 -25.60 12.46 -2.74
N PHE A 219 -25.17 11.49 -1.92
CA PHE A 219 -25.09 11.69 -0.48
C PHE A 219 -24.03 12.74 -0.10
N PHE A 220 -22.86 12.71 -0.74
CA PHE A 220 -21.79 13.69 -0.53
C PHE A 220 -22.27 15.12 -0.78
N ARG A 221 -23.08 15.37 -1.82
CA ARG A 221 -23.67 16.70 -2.09
C ARG A 221 -24.49 17.20 -0.92
N GLN A 222 -25.34 16.36 -0.32
CA GLN A 222 -26.10 16.73 0.85
C GLN A 222 -25.21 17.09 2.06
N GLN A 223 -24.04 16.41 2.18
CA GLN A 223 -23.11 16.70 3.26
C GLN A 223 -22.37 18.02 3.05
N VAL A 224 -21.96 18.32 1.81
CA VAL A 224 -21.27 19.57 1.47
C VAL A 224 -22.17 20.79 1.70
N GLU A 225 -23.48 20.67 1.56
CA GLU A 225 -24.44 21.76 1.81
C GLU A 225 -24.61 22.10 3.29
N ARG A 226 -24.21 21.22 4.20
CA ARG A 226 -24.33 21.45 5.66
C ARG A 226 -23.32 22.51 6.11
N GLU A 227 -23.82 23.59 6.73
CA GLU A 227 -22.98 24.73 7.15
C GLU A 227 -22.00 24.38 8.28
N ALA A 228 -22.31 23.36 9.08
CA ALA A 228 -21.48 22.97 10.21
C ALA A 228 -20.09 22.44 9.83
N HIS A 229 -19.89 22.00 8.58
CA HIS A 229 -18.66 21.34 8.15
C HIS A 229 -17.98 22.13 7.02
N ARG A 230 -16.74 22.59 7.27
CA ARG A 230 -15.94 23.34 6.31
C ARG A 230 -14.78 22.52 5.75
N GLY A 231 -14.04 21.87 6.63
CA GLY A 231 -12.90 21.02 6.26
C GLY A 231 -13.31 19.56 6.11
N MET A 232 -13.12 18.98 4.92
CA MET A 232 -13.50 17.60 4.61
C MET A 232 -12.36 16.85 3.94
N LEU A 233 -12.36 15.52 4.12
CA LEU A 233 -11.42 14.59 3.48
C LEU A 233 -12.20 13.43 2.86
N VAL A 234 -11.99 13.17 1.58
CA VAL A 234 -12.61 12.03 0.86
C VAL A 234 -11.53 11.04 0.45
N LEU A 235 -11.64 9.80 0.90
CA LEU A 235 -10.66 8.74 0.70
C LEU A 235 -11.18 7.62 -0.20
N PHE A 236 -10.40 7.32 -1.23
CA PHE A 236 -10.69 6.27 -2.18
C PHE A 236 -9.71 5.10 -2.07
N ALA A 237 -10.20 3.89 -2.35
CA ALA A 237 -9.38 2.68 -2.42
C ALA A 237 -8.64 2.53 -3.76
N SER A 238 -9.03 3.27 -4.80
CA SER A 238 -8.39 3.24 -6.12
C SER A 238 -8.52 4.58 -6.85
N ASN A 239 -7.55 4.87 -7.71
CA ASN A 239 -7.57 6.07 -8.56
C ASN A 239 -8.78 6.05 -9.53
N ARG A 240 -9.13 4.88 -10.07
CA ARG A 240 -10.29 4.71 -10.95
C ARG A 240 -11.59 5.16 -10.28
N ALA A 241 -11.84 4.72 -9.05
CA ALA A 241 -13.03 5.12 -8.30
C ALA A 241 -13.03 6.62 -7.98
N MET A 242 -11.87 7.18 -7.63
CA MET A 242 -11.71 8.62 -7.39
C MET A 242 -12.06 9.43 -8.65
N GLN A 243 -11.53 9.07 -9.82
CA GLN A 243 -11.81 9.76 -11.06
C GLN A 243 -13.31 9.70 -11.44
N ARG A 244 -13.95 8.54 -11.29
CA ARG A 244 -15.40 8.42 -11.51
C ARG A 244 -16.21 9.31 -10.57
N PHE A 245 -15.85 9.34 -9.29
CA PHE A 245 -16.52 10.25 -8.35
C PHE A 245 -16.38 11.71 -8.77
N LEU A 246 -15.20 12.14 -9.21
CA LEU A 246 -14.94 13.49 -9.68
C LEU A 246 -15.81 13.83 -10.90
N GLU A 247 -16.07 12.89 -11.81
CA GLU A 247 -17.00 13.08 -12.94
C GLU A 247 -18.43 13.39 -12.45
N HIS A 248 -18.87 12.79 -11.34
CA HIS A 248 -20.19 13.05 -10.76
C HIS A 248 -20.31 14.39 -10.02
N VAL A 249 -19.21 14.95 -9.52
CA VAL A 249 -19.19 16.17 -8.70
C VAL A 249 -18.43 17.34 -9.38
N MET A 250 -18.41 17.37 -10.72
CA MET A 250 -17.68 18.39 -11.51
C MET A 250 -18.09 19.83 -11.18
N ASP A 251 -19.35 20.06 -10.87
CA ASP A 251 -19.89 21.37 -10.46
C ASP A 251 -19.35 21.84 -9.09
N LEU A 252 -18.88 20.92 -8.24
CA LEU A 252 -18.24 21.22 -6.96
C LEU A 252 -16.71 21.39 -7.08
N ARG A 253 -16.16 21.32 -8.31
CA ARG A 253 -14.72 21.25 -8.56
C ARG A 253 -13.90 22.37 -7.89
N LEU A 254 -14.45 23.55 -7.76
CA LEU A 254 -13.76 24.71 -7.17
C LEU A 254 -13.42 24.52 -5.68
N MET A 255 -14.23 23.76 -4.93
CA MET A 255 -13.95 23.45 -3.53
C MET A 255 -13.10 22.19 -3.33
N LEU A 256 -12.89 21.37 -4.37
CA LEU A 256 -12.13 20.13 -4.31
C LEU A 256 -10.64 20.37 -4.55
N LEU A 257 -9.80 19.84 -3.69
CA LEU A 257 -8.35 19.80 -3.78
C LEU A 257 -7.93 18.35 -3.98
N VAL A 258 -7.63 17.98 -5.22
CA VAL A 258 -7.47 16.58 -5.63
C VAL A 258 -6.01 16.18 -5.65
N GLN A 259 -5.70 15.02 -5.09
CA GLN A 259 -4.38 14.39 -5.17
C GLN A 259 -3.94 14.26 -6.63
N GLY A 260 -2.75 14.77 -6.95
CA GLY A 260 -2.19 14.78 -8.30
C GLY A 260 -2.30 16.13 -9.02
N ASP A 261 -3.21 17.02 -8.63
CA ASP A 261 -3.30 18.37 -9.23
C ASP A 261 -2.09 19.24 -8.87
N GLN A 262 -1.59 19.09 -7.64
CA GLN A 262 -0.46 19.83 -7.11
C GLN A 262 0.32 18.96 -6.09
N PRO A 263 1.54 19.34 -5.72
CA PRO A 263 2.25 18.70 -4.63
C PRO A 263 1.42 18.72 -3.34
N ARG A 264 1.46 17.63 -2.58
CA ARG A 264 0.64 17.42 -1.39
C ARG A 264 0.68 18.59 -0.40
N TYR A 265 1.88 19.12 -0.11
CA TYR A 265 2.03 20.22 0.83
C TYR A 265 1.27 21.47 0.39
N ARG A 266 1.20 21.74 -0.93
CA ARG A 266 0.43 22.86 -1.49
C ARG A 266 -1.07 22.67 -1.32
N LEU A 267 -1.57 21.46 -1.55
CA LEU A 267 -2.98 21.14 -1.35
C LEU A 267 -3.38 21.34 0.13
N VAL A 268 -2.55 20.89 1.06
CA VAL A 268 -2.79 21.06 2.50
C VAL A 268 -2.73 22.53 2.92
N GLU A 269 -1.77 23.30 2.43
CA GLU A 269 -1.66 24.73 2.70
C GLU A 269 -2.89 25.51 2.19
N LEU A 270 -3.32 25.19 0.96
CA LEU A 270 -4.52 25.82 0.37
C LEU A 270 -5.78 25.44 1.13
N HIS A 271 -5.88 24.18 1.55
CA HIS A 271 -6.98 23.70 2.39
C HIS A 271 -7.09 24.49 3.69
N ARG A 272 -5.96 24.66 4.40
CA ARG A 272 -5.91 25.47 5.64
C ARG A 272 -6.39 26.90 5.39
N LYS A 273 -5.83 27.57 4.40
CA LYS A 273 -6.20 28.96 4.07
C LYS A 273 -7.70 29.11 3.80
N ARG A 274 -8.29 28.19 3.04
CA ARG A 274 -9.72 28.22 2.72
C ARG A 274 -10.57 28.04 3.98
N VAL A 275 -10.30 27.04 4.78
CA VAL A 275 -11.08 26.77 6.00
C VAL A 275 -10.91 27.90 7.02
N GLU A 276 -9.71 28.42 7.22
CA GLU A 276 -9.43 29.55 8.11
C GLU A 276 -10.10 30.86 7.65
N SER A 277 -10.30 31.04 6.33
CA SER A 277 -11.09 32.16 5.78
C SER A 277 -12.60 31.94 5.78
N GLY A 278 -13.05 30.81 6.34
CA GLY A 278 -14.48 30.45 6.42
C GLY A 278 -15.04 29.78 5.18
N GLU A 279 -14.20 29.45 4.19
CA GLU A 279 -14.60 28.75 2.97
C GLU A 279 -14.63 27.22 3.19
N ARG A 280 -15.49 26.54 2.43
CA ARG A 280 -15.48 25.08 2.36
C ARG A 280 -14.32 24.58 1.52
N SER A 281 -13.64 23.56 2.00
CA SER A 281 -12.53 22.93 1.32
C SER A 281 -12.52 21.43 1.52
N VAL A 282 -12.40 20.68 0.44
CA VAL A 282 -12.45 19.22 0.43
C VAL A 282 -11.16 18.68 -0.16
N LEU A 283 -10.39 17.96 0.64
CA LEU A 283 -9.26 17.17 0.18
C LEU A 283 -9.76 15.84 -0.37
N VAL A 284 -9.35 15.47 -1.58
CA VAL A 284 -9.74 14.22 -2.25
C VAL A 284 -8.49 13.44 -2.63
N GLY A 285 -8.40 12.18 -2.20
CA GLY A 285 -7.24 11.37 -2.53
C GLY A 285 -7.39 9.90 -2.19
N LEU A 286 -6.32 9.15 -2.42
CA LEU A 286 -6.20 7.76 -2.01
C LEU A 286 -5.85 7.65 -0.52
N GLN A 287 -5.94 6.46 0.03
CA GLN A 287 -5.58 6.21 1.43
C GLN A 287 -4.16 6.72 1.78
N SER A 288 -3.18 6.48 0.91
CA SER A 288 -1.80 6.95 1.09
C SER A 288 -1.67 8.47 1.13
N PHE A 289 -2.59 9.20 0.49
CA PHE A 289 -2.63 10.66 0.58
C PHE A 289 -2.93 11.16 1.99
N ALA A 290 -3.74 10.43 2.75
CA ALA A 290 -4.09 10.78 4.11
C ALA A 290 -2.98 10.50 5.13
N GLU A 291 -2.00 9.65 4.81
CA GLU A 291 -0.91 9.31 5.73
C GLU A 291 -0.11 10.56 6.12
N GLY A 292 0.06 10.79 7.44
CA GLY A 292 0.78 11.96 7.96
C GLY A 292 0.05 13.31 7.79
N LEU A 293 -1.22 13.37 7.37
CA LEU A 293 -2.02 14.58 7.48
C LEU A 293 -2.30 14.89 8.96
N ASP A 294 -1.99 16.09 9.41
CA ASP A 294 -2.35 16.60 10.73
C ASP A 294 -3.28 17.82 10.58
N LEU A 295 -4.58 17.52 10.53
CA LEU A 295 -5.66 18.48 10.42
C LEU A 295 -6.52 18.38 11.68
N LYS A 296 -6.71 19.48 12.40
CA LYS A 296 -7.42 19.52 13.70
C LYS A 296 -8.62 20.46 13.64
N GLY A 297 -9.62 20.17 14.46
CA GLY A 297 -10.81 21.00 14.60
C GLY A 297 -11.53 21.22 13.26
N GLU A 298 -11.83 22.46 12.94
CA GLU A 298 -12.55 22.82 11.70
C GLU A 298 -11.81 22.45 10.41
N LEU A 299 -10.49 22.24 10.47
CA LEU A 299 -9.71 21.80 9.31
C LEU A 299 -10.11 20.39 8.85
N LEU A 300 -10.68 19.58 9.74
CA LEU A 300 -11.19 18.26 9.38
C LEU A 300 -12.35 17.87 10.29
N SER A 301 -13.56 18.21 9.88
CA SER A 301 -14.79 17.88 10.58
C SER A 301 -15.60 16.77 9.90
N GLN A 302 -15.24 16.38 8.67
CA GLN A 302 -15.82 15.20 8.02
C GLN A 302 -14.74 14.38 7.30
N VAL A 303 -14.80 13.06 7.49
CA VAL A 303 -13.99 12.07 6.76
C VAL A 303 -14.94 11.14 6.00
N HIS A 304 -14.82 11.13 4.69
CA HIS A 304 -15.60 10.29 3.79
C HIS A 304 -14.75 9.12 3.32
N ILE A 305 -15.20 7.90 3.56
CA ILE A 305 -14.51 6.65 3.18
C ILE A 305 -15.34 5.94 2.13
N HIS A 306 -14.80 5.83 0.91
CA HIS A 306 -15.49 5.20 -0.23
C HIS A 306 -15.90 3.76 0.06
N LYS A 307 -14.97 2.93 0.50
CA LYS A 307 -15.21 1.53 0.85
C LYS A 307 -14.12 0.97 1.76
N ILE A 308 -14.39 -0.19 2.37
CA ILE A 308 -13.39 -0.97 3.08
C ILE A 308 -12.26 -1.32 2.13
N ALA A 309 -11.02 -0.92 2.46
CA ALA A 309 -9.83 -1.19 1.67
C ALA A 309 -9.22 -2.56 2.03
N PHE A 310 -9.66 -3.60 1.36
CA PHE A 310 -9.00 -4.90 1.39
C PHE A 310 -7.72 -4.87 0.58
N PRO A 311 -6.71 -5.72 0.92
CA PRO A 311 -5.53 -5.88 0.08
C PRO A 311 -5.91 -6.29 -1.36
N PRO A 312 -5.15 -5.84 -2.38
CA PRO A 312 -5.38 -6.28 -3.76
C PRO A 312 -5.26 -7.81 -3.87
N ILE A 313 -6.29 -8.46 -4.37
CA ILE A 313 -6.36 -9.92 -4.50
C ILE A 313 -5.46 -10.46 -5.63
N ASP A 314 -5.02 -9.61 -6.52
CA ASP A 314 -4.13 -9.87 -7.66
C ASP A 314 -2.66 -9.62 -7.34
N SER A 315 -2.33 -9.10 -6.16
CA SER A 315 -0.93 -8.90 -5.74
C SER A 315 -0.21 -10.24 -5.60
N PRO A 316 0.93 -10.46 -6.29
CA PRO A 316 1.72 -11.69 -6.18
C PRO A 316 2.07 -12.08 -4.75
N VAL A 317 2.38 -11.11 -3.89
CA VAL A 317 2.69 -11.33 -2.47
C VAL A 317 1.47 -11.83 -1.71
N VAL A 318 0.31 -11.17 -1.92
CA VAL A 318 -0.96 -11.54 -1.27
C VAL A 318 -1.40 -12.94 -1.68
N ILE A 319 -1.27 -13.27 -2.98
CA ILE A 319 -1.62 -14.59 -3.50
C ILE A 319 -0.70 -15.66 -2.90
N THR A 320 0.62 -15.43 -2.89
CA THR A 320 1.59 -16.39 -2.35
C THR A 320 1.38 -16.63 -0.86
N GLU A 321 1.13 -15.58 -0.06
CA GLU A 321 0.76 -15.74 1.36
C GLU A 321 -0.54 -16.53 1.51
N GLY A 322 -1.54 -16.25 0.66
CA GLY A 322 -2.81 -16.96 0.66
C GLY A 322 -2.66 -18.46 0.34
N GLU A 323 -1.83 -18.82 -0.64
CA GLU A 323 -1.52 -20.21 -0.97
C GLU A 323 -0.84 -20.92 0.21
N TRP A 324 0.14 -20.27 0.81
CA TRP A 324 0.83 -20.80 1.97
C TRP A 324 -0.09 -20.99 3.18
N LEU A 325 -0.96 -20.02 3.49
CA LEU A 325 -1.95 -20.15 4.55
C LEU A 325 -2.90 -21.33 4.30
N LYS A 326 -3.35 -21.53 3.05
CA LYS A 326 -4.17 -22.70 2.67
C LYS A 326 -3.44 -24.00 2.88
N SER A 327 -2.15 -24.10 2.55
CA SER A 327 -1.33 -25.30 2.81
C SER A 327 -1.24 -25.65 4.30
N LEU A 328 -1.32 -24.63 5.16
CA LEU A 328 -1.40 -24.75 6.61
C LEU A 328 -2.85 -24.96 7.13
N LYS A 329 -3.83 -25.17 6.25
CA LYS A 329 -5.26 -25.28 6.59
C LYS A 329 -5.81 -24.04 7.32
N ARG A 330 -5.27 -22.86 7.00
CA ARG A 330 -5.73 -21.56 7.54
C ARG A 330 -6.47 -20.80 6.46
N TYR A 331 -7.47 -20.00 6.85
CA TYR A 331 -8.27 -19.20 5.93
C TYR A 331 -7.58 -17.86 5.64
N PRO A 332 -7.13 -17.59 4.38
CA PRO A 332 -6.43 -16.35 4.03
C PRO A 332 -7.24 -15.08 4.34
N PHE A 333 -8.55 -15.12 4.10
CA PHE A 333 -9.41 -13.98 4.40
C PHE A 333 -9.36 -13.58 5.88
N GLU A 334 -9.43 -14.55 6.78
CA GLU A 334 -9.43 -14.32 8.24
C GLU A 334 -8.06 -13.88 8.78
N VAL A 335 -6.98 -14.40 8.22
CA VAL A 335 -5.62 -14.21 8.75
C VAL A 335 -4.91 -13.01 8.11
N GLN A 336 -5.21 -12.73 6.84
CA GLN A 336 -4.51 -11.75 6.02
C GLN A 336 -5.41 -10.57 5.65
N SER A 337 -6.54 -10.85 4.94
CA SER A 337 -7.31 -9.78 4.31
C SER A 337 -8.12 -8.97 5.31
N LEU A 338 -8.81 -9.64 6.22
CA LEU A 338 -9.66 -8.96 7.21
C LEU A 338 -8.88 -8.16 8.26
N PRO A 339 -7.76 -8.67 8.83
CA PRO A 339 -6.89 -7.86 9.67
C PRO A 339 -6.30 -6.64 8.95
N SER A 340 -5.88 -6.78 7.69
CA SER A 340 -5.37 -5.66 6.89
C SER A 340 -6.44 -4.60 6.64
N ALA A 341 -7.66 -5.02 6.32
CA ALA A 341 -8.80 -4.13 6.16
C ALA A 341 -9.15 -3.40 7.47
N SER A 342 -9.03 -4.09 8.62
CA SER A 342 -9.22 -3.49 9.95
C SER A 342 -8.18 -2.39 10.23
N PHE A 343 -6.90 -2.63 9.97
CA PHE A 343 -5.85 -1.61 10.09
C PHE A 343 -6.16 -0.38 9.24
N ASN A 344 -6.47 -0.60 7.97
CA ASN A 344 -6.79 0.48 7.05
C ASN A 344 -7.96 1.33 7.53
N LEU A 345 -9.04 0.67 7.97
CA LEU A 345 -10.24 1.35 8.44
C LEU A 345 -9.99 2.13 9.75
N ILE A 346 -9.26 1.55 10.71
CA ILE A 346 -8.87 2.23 11.95
C ILE A 346 -8.05 3.48 11.64
N GLN A 347 -7.09 3.39 10.71
CA GLN A 347 -6.27 4.53 10.32
C GLN A 347 -7.08 5.64 9.64
N GLN A 348 -8.04 5.28 8.79
CA GLN A 348 -8.91 6.25 8.10
C GLN A 348 -9.86 6.94 9.09
N VAL A 349 -10.53 6.19 9.95
CA VAL A 349 -11.43 6.71 10.98
C VAL A 349 -10.67 7.56 12.00
N GLY A 350 -9.47 7.13 12.39
CA GLY A 350 -8.57 7.85 13.32
C GLY A 350 -8.06 9.20 12.81
N ARG A 351 -8.38 9.59 11.56
CA ARG A 351 -8.06 10.94 11.06
C ARG A 351 -8.92 12.02 11.69
N LEU A 352 -10.14 11.70 12.10
CA LEU A 352 -11.10 12.68 12.59
C LEU A 352 -10.70 13.28 13.95
N ILE A 353 -10.40 12.46 14.95
CA ILE A 353 -10.12 12.91 16.31
C ILE A 353 -8.62 12.81 16.59
N ARG A 354 -7.96 13.97 16.77
CA ARG A 354 -6.52 14.09 17.06
C ARG A 354 -6.20 14.97 18.26
N SER A 355 -7.20 15.69 18.79
CA SER A 355 -7.11 16.50 19.99
C SER A 355 -8.46 16.56 20.67
N HIS A 356 -8.50 17.12 21.88
CA HIS A 356 -9.76 17.30 22.62
C HIS A 356 -10.74 18.26 21.93
N ASP A 357 -10.21 19.17 21.08
CA ASP A 357 -11.01 20.15 20.34
C ASP A 357 -11.53 19.62 18.99
N CYS A 358 -11.12 18.43 18.59
CA CYS A 358 -11.62 17.81 17.35
C CYS A 358 -13.03 17.29 17.55
N TRP A 359 -13.83 17.45 16.51
CA TRP A 359 -15.23 16.96 16.47
C TRP A 359 -15.61 16.64 15.02
N GLY A 360 -16.69 15.89 14.84
CA GLY A 360 -17.24 15.71 13.49
C GLY A 360 -17.78 14.33 13.18
N GLU A 361 -17.74 13.97 11.91
CA GLU A 361 -18.41 12.77 11.40
C GLU A 361 -17.47 11.97 10.49
N VAL A 362 -17.53 10.65 10.61
CA VAL A 362 -16.94 9.72 9.62
C VAL A 362 -18.07 9.10 8.83
N ILE A 363 -18.07 9.28 7.52
CA ILE A 363 -19.07 8.71 6.62
C ILE A 363 -18.43 7.55 5.86
N ILE A 364 -18.98 6.33 6.02
CA ILE A 364 -18.46 5.12 5.37
C ILE A 364 -19.51 4.60 4.39
N TYR A 365 -19.21 4.69 3.09
CA TYR A 365 -20.13 4.34 2.01
C TYR A 365 -20.10 2.83 1.66
N ASP A 366 -19.84 1.99 2.63
CA ASP A 366 -19.76 0.54 2.43
C ASP A 366 -20.76 -0.22 3.27
N ARG A 367 -21.92 -0.54 2.68
CA ARG A 367 -22.98 -1.28 3.35
C ARG A 367 -22.57 -2.68 3.82
N ARG A 368 -21.43 -3.23 3.33
CA ARG A 368 -20.92 -4.53 3.76
C ARG A 368 -20.56 -4.54 5.24
N LEU A 369 -20.32 -3.38 5.87
CA LEU A 369 -20.19 -3.24 7.33
C LEU A 369 -21.45 -3.68 8.07
N LEU A 370 -22.63 -3.54 7.44
CA LEU A 370 -23.93 -3.88 8.01
C LEU A 370 -24.46 -5.24 7.54
N SER A 371 -24.11 -5.64 6.30
CA SER A 371 -24.70 -6.81 5.63
C SER A 371 -23.86 -8.09 5.71
N LYS A 372 -22.53 -7.98 5.96
CA LYS A 372 -21.64 -9.13 6.00
C LYS A 372 -21.26 -9.50 7.43
N SER A 373 -21.06 -10.79 7.69
CA SER A 373 -20.73 -11.32 9.02
C SER A 373 -19.45 -10.73 9.63
N TYR A 374 -18.47 -10.34 8.80
CA TYR A 374 -17.25 -9.68 9.26
C TYR A 374 -17.44 -8.19 9.58
N GLY A 375 -18.54 -7.57 9.12
CA GLY A 375 -18.75 -6.14 9.26
C GLY A 375 -18.78 -5.69 10.71
N GLN A 376 -19.53 -6.41 11.56
CA GLN A 376 -19.59 -6.12 13.00
C GLN A 376 -18.22 -6.23 13.68
N ARG A 377 -17.38 -7.17 13.25
CA ARG A 377 -16.00 -7.32 13.78
C ARG A 377 -15.14 -6.12 13.44
N LEU A 378 -15.28 -5.56 12.21
CA LEU A 378 -14.60 -4.34 11.81
C LEU A 378 -15.10 -3.14 12.61
N LEU A 379 -16.40 -2.99 12.79
CA LEU A 379 -16.99 -1.90 13.58
C LEU A 379 -16.55 -1.96 15.06
N ASN A 380 -16.52 -3.14 15.65
CA ASN A 380 -16.08 -3.34 17.04
C ASN A 380 -14.57 -3.04 17.24
N ALA A 381 -13.79 -3.01 16.18
CA ALA A 381 -12.37 -2.65 16.23
C ALA A 381 -12.11 -1.14 16.13
N LEU A 382 -13.12 -0.35 15.78
CA LEU A 382 -13.02 1.10 15.70
C LEU A 382 -13.12 1.75 17.10
N PRO A 383 -12.67 2.99 17.26
CA PRO A 383 -12.99 3.78 18.44
C PRO A 383 -14.52 3.84 18.65
N VAL A 384 -14.93 3.92 19.89
CA VAL A 384 -16.37 3.85 20.28
C VAL A 384 -17.10 5.13 19.89
N PHE A 385 -17.51 5.21 18.62
CA PHE A 385 -18.40 6.26 18.12
C PHE A 385 -19.85 5.80 18.10
N PRO A 386 -20.84 6.69 18.31
CA PRO A 386 -22.22 6.43 17.94
C PRO A 386 -22.33 6.15 16.43
N ILE A 387 -23.11 5.14 16.05
CA ILE A 387 -23.29 4.75 14.65
C ILE A 387 -24.72 5.07 14.23
N GLU A 388 -24.87 5.85 13.18
CA GLU A 388 -26.14 6.19 12.56
C GLU A 388 -26.21 5.63 11.13
N GLN A 389 -27.41 5.29 10.68
CA GLN A 389 -27.67 4.70 9.37
C GLN A 389 -28.69 5.56 8.60
N PRO A 390 -28.27 6.73 8.06
CA PRO A 390 -29.16 7.57 7.29
C PRO A 390 -29.54 6.91 5.96
N ASP A 391 -30.69 7.28 5.41
CA ASP A 391 -31.10 6.85 4.08
C ASP A 391 -30.21 7.53 3.02
N ALA A 392 -29.77 6.76 2.03
CA ALA A 392 -29.01 7.29 0.91
C ALA A 392 -29.98 7.79 -0.21
N PRO A 393 -29.74 8.97 -0.79
CA PRO A 393 -30.52 9.44 -1.95
C PRO A 393 -30.24 8.59 -3.18
N GLU A 394 -31.13 8.62 -4.16
CA GLU A 394 -30.88 7.98 -5.44
C GLU A 394 -29.71 8.65 -6.19
N GLY A 395 -28.76 7.83 -6.63
CA GLY A 395 -27.66 8.28 -7.49
C GLY A 395 -28.12 8.39 -8.94
N ILE A 396 -27.78 9.48 -9.60
CA ILE A 396 -28.02 9.64 -11.04
C ILE A 396 -26.81 9.09 -11.80
N VAL A 397 -26.98 7.95 -12.45
CA VAL A 397 -25.95 7.36 -13.31
C VAL A 397 -25.88 8.17 -14.62
N LYS A 398 -24.73 8.80 -14.88
CA LYS A 398 -24.47 9.47 -16.17
C LYS A 398 -24.22 8.41 -17.23
N VAL A 399 -25.20 8.16 -18.10
CA VAL A 399 -25.02 7.29 -19.26
C VAL A 399 -24.07 8.00 -20.24
N LYS A 400 -22.89 7.45 -20.46
CA LYS A 400 -22.01 7.91 -21.55
C LYS A 400 -22.71 7.60 -22.87
N THR A 401 -23.34 8.57 -23.49
CA THR A 401 -23.80 8.46 -24.88
C THR A 401 -22.57 8.34 -25.77
N ASN A 402 -22.25 7.12 -26.17
CA ASN A 402 -21.28 6.88 -27.24
C ASN A 402 -21.83 7.48 -28.54
N THR A 403 -21.48 8.73 -28.79
CA THR A 403 -21.69 9.34 -30.10
C THR A 403 -20.73 8.69 -31.08
N VAL A 404 -21.17 7.60 -31.69
CA VAL A 404 -20.50 7.03 -32.86
C VAL A 404 -20.56 8.08 -33.96
N ARG A 405 -19.49 8.86 -34.10
CA ARG A 405 -19.27 9.67 -35.30
C ARG A 405 -19.19 8.75 -36.50
N ARG A 406 -20.33 8.49 -37.17
CA ARG A 406 -20.33 7.94 -38.51
C ARG A 406 -19.52 8.89 -39.39
N ARG A 407 -18.30 8.50 -39.73
CA ARG A 407 -17.57 9.11 -40.87
C ARG A 407 -18.40 8.82 -42.11
N ARG A 408 -19.04 9.86 -42.65
CA ARG A 408 -19.54 9.82 -44.02
C ARG A 408 -18.34 9.71 -44.94
N ARG A 409 -18.43 8.73 -45.84
CA ARG A 409 -17.54 8.57 -46.99
C ARG A 409 -17.68 9.75 -47.97
#